data_65778a03d27ad92d044460963cccf5b1
#
_entry.id   65778a03d27ad92d044460963cccf5b1
#
_cell.length_a   1.000
_cell.length_b   1.000
_cell.length_c   1.000
_cell.angle_alpha   90.00
_cell.angle_beta   90.00
_cell.angle_gamma   90.00
#
_symmetry.space_group_name_H-M   'P 1'
#
loop_
_entity.id
_entity.type
_entity.pdbx_description
1 polymer ?
#
loop_
_entity_poly.entity_id
_entity_poly.type
_entity_poly.pdbx_seq_one_letter_code
_entity_poly.pdbx_strand_id
1 'polypeptide(L)'
;LSPQARSVMAFSDFVEQSVIAQPGWLNELADSAPAAEEWRHYEAWLQERLQAVTDEAGLMRELRLFRRQMMVRIAWAQALSLVREEETLQQLSVLAETLIVAARDWLYAACCKEWGTPCNAEGQPQPLLILGMGKLGGGELNFSSDIDLIF
;
A
#
# COMPACT_ATOMS: atom_id res chain seq x y z
N LEU A 1 24.38 -8.80 8.46
CA LEU A 1 23.85 -7.64 7.73
C LEU A 1 24.90 -7.13 6.74
N SER A 2 24.53 -6.94 5.48
CA SER A 2 25.40 -6.32 4.48
C SER A 2 25.76 -4.87 4.90
N PRO A 3 26.87 -4.29 4.40
CA PRO A 3 27.17 -2.88 4.64
C PRO A 3 26.05 -1.94 4.18
N GLN A 4 25.39 -2.26 3.07
CA GLN A 4 24.24 -1.51 2.54
C GLN A 4 23.04 -1.56 3.50
N ALA A 5 22.68 -2.74 4.02
CA ALA A 5 21.60 -2.89 4.99
C ALA A 5 21.85 -2.04 6.25
N ARG A 6 23.07 -2.08 6.78
CA ARG A 6 23.43 -1.24 7.93
C ARG A 6 23.32 0.24 7.63
N SER A 7 23.72 0.68 6.45
CA SER A 7 23.62 2.08 6.04
C SER A 7 22.17 2.55 5.95
N VAL A 8 21.28 1.76 5.33
CA VAL A 8 19.85 2.12 5.20
C VAL A 8 19.16 2.14 6.56
N MET A 9 19.42 1.16 7.43
CA MET A 9 18.85 1.11 8.78
C MET A 9 19.32 2.31 9.63
N ALA A 10 20.58 2.70 9.52
CA ALA A 10 21.11 3.90 10.20
C ALA A 10 20.51 5.22 9.65
N PHE A 11 19.99 5.20 8.43
CA PHE A 11 19.37 6.38 7.81
C PHE A 11 17.88 6.51 8.16
N SER A 12 17.17 5.41 8.47
CA SER A 12 15.72 5.41 8.69
C SER A 12 15.31 4.51 9.84
N ASP A 13 14.91 5.11 10.96
CA ASP A 13 14.35 4.41 12.13
C ASP A 13 13.10 3.59 11.74
N PHE A 14 12.31 4.10 10.80
CA PHE A 14 11.13 3.38 10.31
C PHE A 14 11.51 2.03 9.65
N VAL A 15 12.54 2.03 8.80
CA VAL A 15 13.04 0.81 8.17
C VAL A 15 13.63 -0.12 9.22
N GLU A 16 14.48 0.38 10.11
CA GLU A 16 15.08 -0.40 11.19
C GLU A 16 14.03 -1.12 12.03
N GLN A 17 13.07 -0.38 12.60
CA GLN A 17 12.01 -0.95 13.42
C GLN A 17 11.13 -1.95 12.66
N SER A 18 10.91 -1.70 11.37
CA SER A 18 10.09 -2.58 10.53
C SER A 18 10.77 -3.92 10.27
N VAL A 19 12.06 -3.92 9.96
CA VAL A 19 12.81 -5.17 9.71
C VAL A 19 13.13 -5.91 11.01
N ILE A 20 13.24 -5.24 12.15
CA ILE A 20 13.32 -5.88 13.47
C ILE A 20 12.01 -6.62 13.77
N ALA A 21 10.86 -6.00 13.51
CA ALA A 21 9.55 -6.61 13.73
C ALA A 21 9.24 -7.74 12.73
N GLN A 22 9.82 -7.69 11.53
CA GLN A 22 9.61 -8.63 10.43
C GLN A 22 10.95 -9.01 9.79
N PRO A 23 11.76 -9.88 10.43
CA PRO A 23 13.13 -10.18 9.97
C PRO A 23 13.19 -10.80 8.55
N GLY A 24 12.11 -11.47 8.12
CA GLY A 24 12.00 -12.03 6.76
C GLY A 24 12.11 -10.98 5.66
N TRP A 25 11.65 -9.76 5.90
CA TRP A 25 11.72 -8.67 4.90
C TRP A 25 13.14 -8.27 4.55
N LEU A 26 14.08 -8.40 5.49
CA LEU A 26 15.48 -8.13 5.19
C LEU A 26 16.07 -9.15 4.20
N ASN A 27 15.67 -10.41 4.32
CA ASN A 27 16.08 -11.45 3.37
C ASN A 27 15.47 -11.18 1.98
N GLU A 28 14.17 -10.84 1.94
CA GLU A 28 13.50 -10.47 0.70
C GLU A 28 14.19 -9.29 -0.01
N LEU A 29 14.59 -8.25 0.74
CA LEU A 29 15.32 -7.09 0.20
C LEU A 29 16.72 -7.45 -0.30
N ALA A 30 17.36 -8.45 0.31
CA ALA A 30 18.68 -8.94 -0.12
C ALA A 30 18.58 -9.80 -1.39
N ASP A 31 17.52 -10.62 -1.48
CA ASP A 31 17.29 -11.54 -2.60
C ASP A 31 16.70 -10.84 -3.83
N SER A 32 15.87 -9.83 -3.59
CA SER A 32 15.16 -9.06 -4.64
C SER A 32 15.19 -7.58 -4.30
N ALA A 33 16.17 -6.87 -4.83
CA ALA A 33 16.26 -5.42 -4.68
C ALA A 33 15.00 -4.74 -5.26
N PRO A 34 14.44 -3.72 -4.57
CA PRO A 34 13.30 -2.98 -5.08
C PRO A 34 13.60 -2.34 -6.43
N ALA A 35 12.64 -2.42 -7.36
CA ALA A 35 12.74 -1.86 -8.70
C ALA A 35 11.86 -0.62 -8.87
N ALA A 36 12.20 0.24 -9.82
CA ALA A 36 11.49 1.49 -10.10
C ALA A 36 9.99 1.28 -10.43
N GLU A 37 9.65 0.17 -11.08
CA GLU A 37 8.29 -0.12 -11.54
C GLU A 37 7.55 -1.17 -10.70
N GLU A 38 8.01 -1.46 -9.48
CA GLU A 38 7.36 -2.44 -8.57
C GLU A 38 5.90 -2.12 -8.29
N TRP A 39 5.53 -0.85 -8.30
CA TRP A 39 4.15 -0.39 -8.10
C TRP A 39 3.14 -1.02 -9.07
N ARG A 40 3.57 -1.48 -10.24
CA ARG A 40 2.72 -2.17 -11.21
C ARG A 40 2.19 -3.52 -10.71
N HIS A 41 2.82 -4.07 -9.68
CA HIS A 41 2.45 -5.37 -9.10
C HIS A 41 1.68 -5.24 -7.79
N TYR A 42 1.53 -4.04 -7.21
CA TYR A 42 0.94 -3.85 -5.89
C TYR A 42 -0.49 -4.41 -5.80
N GLU A 43 -1.31 -4.17 -6.82
CA GLU A 43 -2.67 -4.69 -6.86
C GLU A 43 -2.68 -6.22 -6.83
N ALA A 44 -1.92 -6.88 -7.70
CA ALA A 44 -1.87 -8.34 -7.77
C ALA A 44 -1.34 -8.95 -6.46
N TRP A 45 -0.28 -8.41 -5.89
CA TRP A 45 0.29 -8.88 -4.63
C TRP A 45 -0.66 -8.70 -3.44
N LEU A 46 -1.38 -7.58 -3.39
CA LEU A 46 -2.36 -7.34 -2.35
C LEU A 46 -3.56 -8.27 -2.50
N GLN A 47 -4.09 -8.44 -3.71
CA GLN A 47 -5.21 -9.34 -3.98
C GLN A 47 -4.91 -10.79 -3.57
N GLU A 48 -3.70 -11.29 -3.84
CA GLU A 48 -3.27 -12.62 -3.41
C GLU A 48 -3.35 -12.77 -1.88
N ARG A 49 -2.89 -11.77 -1.12
CA ARG A 49 -2.97 -11.78 0.35
C ARG A 49 -4.40 -11.73 0.87
N LEU A 50 -5.27 -11.01 0.19
CA LEU A 50 -6.66 -10.85 0.61
C LEU A 50 -7.53 -12.06 0.33
N GLN A 51 -7.09 -13.05 -0.48
CA GLN A 51 -7.85 -14.27 -0.77
C GLN A 51 -8.21 -15.08 0.48
N ALA A 52 -7.34 -15.08 1.50
CA ALA A 52 -7.57 -15.79 2.75
C ALA A 52 -8.29 -14.97 3.83
N VAL A 53 -8.61 -13.71 3.54
CA VAL A 53 -9.25 -12.80 4.50
C VAL A 53 -10.75 -13.02 4.52
N THR A 54 -11.28 -13.30 5.71
CA THR A 54 -12.70 -13.64 5.92
C THR A 54 -13.46 -12.62 6.76
N ASP A 55 -12.75 -11.71 7.46
CA ASP A 55 -13.32 -10.71 8.34
C ASP A 55 -12.59 -9.36 8.25
N GLU A 56 -13.21 -8.32 8.79
CA GLU A 56 -12.68 -6.95 8.77
C GLU A 56 -11.36 -6.82 9.55
N ALA A 57 -11.21 -7.55 10.65
CA ALA A 57 -9.97 -7.52 11.42
C ALA A 57 -8.79 -8.08 10.62
N GLY A 58 -9.03 -9.16 9.87
CA GLY A 58 -8.08 -9.73 8.92
C GLY A 58 -7.74 -8.75 7.79
N LEU A 59 -8.75 -8.10 7.21
CA LEU A 59 -8.55 -7.06 6.19
C LEU A 59 -7.65 -5.95 6.71
N MET A 60 -7.99 -5.36 7.85
CA MET A 60 -7.21 -4.28 8.46
C MET A 60 -5.76 -4.69 8.73
N ARG A 61 -5.54 -5.94 9.19
CA ARG A 61 -4.20 -6.47 9.45
C ARG A 61 -3.40 -6.58 8.16
N GLU A 62 -3.95 -7.20 7.12
CA GLU A 62 -3.25 -7.40 5.85
C GLU A 62 -2.95 -6.07 5.13
N LEU A 63 -3.89 -5.13 5.12
CA LEU A 63 -3.66 -3.80 4.56
C LEU A 63 -2.51 -3.06 5.27
N ARG A 64 -2.45 -3.12 6.62
CA ARG A 64 -1.37 -2.49 7.40
C ARG A 64 -0.02 -3.16 7.16
N LEU A 65 0.01 -4.50 7.11
CA LEU A 65 1.24 -5.25 6.84
C LEU A 65 1.76 -4.99 5.43
N PHE A 66 0.88 -5.03 4.44
CA PHE A 66 1.23 -4.75 3.05
C PHE A 66 1.75 -3.31 2.90
N ARG A 67 1.01 -2.32 3.43
CA ARG A 67 1.46 -0.93 3.43
C ARG A 67 2.87 -0.80 4.02
N ARG A 68 3.08 -1.36 5.22
CA ARG A 68 4.37 -1.25 5.90
C ARG A 68 5.50 -1.89 5.12
N GLN A 69 5.29 -3.08 4.55
CA GLN A 69 6.28 -3.77 3.73
C GLN A 69 6.64 -2.98 2.47
N MET A 70 5.64 -2.48 1.73
CA MET A 70 5.90 -1.69 0.53
C MET A 70 6.58 -0.36 0.86
N MET A 71 6.20 0.33 1.93
CA MET A 71 6.90 1.52 2.39
C MET A 71 8.37 1.26 2.75
N VAL A 72 8.69 0.10 3.36
CA VAL A 72 10.07 -0.31 3.61
C VAL A 72 10.83 -0.51 2.30
N ARG A 73 10.24 -1.16 1.30
CA ARG A 73 10.85 -1.36 -0.02
C ARG A 73 11.11 -0.03 -0.73
N ILE A 74 10.14 0.87 -0.73
CA ILE A 74 10.26 2.22 -1.32
C ILE A 74 11.38 3.01 -0.63
N ALA A 75 11.38 3.04 0.71
CA ALA A 75 12.42 3.75 1.48
C ALA A 75 13.82 3.15 1.26
N TRP A 76 13.91 1.84 1.14
CA TRP A 76 15.14 1.13 0.81
C TRP A 76 15.67 1.51 -0.58
N ALA A 77 14.81 1.51 -1.59
CA ALA A 77 15.17 1.91 -2.95
C ALA A 77 15.66 3.37 -3.01
N GLN A 78 14.97 4.27 -2.32
CA GLN A 78 15.35 5.68 -2.24
C GLN A 78 16.70 5.86 -1.53
N ALA A 79 16.91 5.23 -0.38
CA ALA A 79 18.14 5.33 0.40
C ALA A 79 19.37 4.81 -0.36
N LEU A 80 19.19 3.84 -1.25
CA LEU A 80 20.24 3.31 -2.12
C LEU A 80 20.31 3.99 -3.49
N SER A 81 19.52 5.06 -3.72
CA SER A 81 19.44 5.79 -5.00
C SER A 81 19.12 4.87 -6.21
N LEU A 82 18.32 3.83 -5.98
CA LEU A 82 17.87 2.91 -7.03
C LEU A 82 16.71 3.49 -7.85
N VAL A 83 16.02 4.49 -7.29
CA VAL A 83 14.88 5.19 -7.89
C VAL A 83 15.05 6.70 -7.73
N ARG A 84 14.45 7.48 -8.63
CA ARG A 84 14.41 8.94 -8.54
C ARG A 84 13.32 9.37 -7.56
N GLU A 85 13.36 10.63 -7.13
CA GLU A 85 12.38 11.19 -6.20
C GLU A 85 10.96 11.14 -6.76
N GLU A 86 10.77 11.49 -8.02
CA GLU A 86 9.46 11.43 -8.68
C GLU A 86 8.88 10.01 -8.70
N GLU A 87 9.73 9.01 -8.89
CA GLU A 87 9.32 7.59 -8.84
C GLU A 87 8.92 7.17 -7.43
N THR A 88 9.59 7.70 -6.40
CA THR A 88 9.23 7.50 -5.00
C THR A 88 7.83 8.06 -4.70
N LEU A 89 7.55 9.30 -5.12
CA LEU A 89 6.22 9.94 -4.93
C LEU A 89 5.12 9.16 -5.67
N GLN A 90 5.40 8.72 -6.88
CA GLN A 90 4.49 7.89 -7.66
C GLN A 90 4.21 6.56 -6.96
N GLN A 91 5.23 5.85 -6.49
CA GLN A 91 5.07 4.57 -5.79
C GLN A 91 4.23 4.71 -4.52
N LEU A 92 4.44 5.77 -3.73
CA LEU A 92 3.67 6.05 -2.52
C LEU A 92 2.21 6.37 -2.85
N SER A 93 1.95 7.13 -3.91
CA SER A 93 0.59 7.48 -4.34
C SER A 93 -0.15 6.24 -4.84
N VAL A 94 0.45 5.43 -5.69
CA VAL A 94 -0.13 4.17 -6.18
C VAL A 94 -0.36 3.18 -5.04
N LEU A 95 0.57 3.10 -4.05
CA LEU A 95 0.37 2.27 -2.87
C LEU A 95 -0.89 2.68 -2.09
N ALA A 96 -1.07 3.98 -1.87
CA ALA A 96 -2.25 4.50 -1.17
C ALA A 96 -3.54 4.20 -1.95
N GLU A 97 -3.56 4.45 -3.26
CA GLU A 97 -4.70 4.13 -4.14
C GLU A 97 -5.04 2.63 -4.11
N THR A 98 -4.04 1.77 -4.24
CA THR A 98 -4.22 0.31 -4.19
C THR A 98 -4.87 -0.13 -2.87
N LEU A 99 -4.41 0.40 -1.74
CA LEU A 99 -4.97 0.08 -0.42
C LEU A 99 -6.41 0.59 -0.26
N ILE A 100 -6.71 1.80 -0.73
CA ILE A 100 -8.05 2.41 -0.67
C ILE A 100 -9.02 1.61 -1.52
N VAL A 101 -8.65 1.28 -2.76
CA VAL A 101 -9.49 0.50 -3.68
C VAL A 101 -9.75 -0.89 -3.12
N ALA A 102 -8.73 -1.58 -2.63
CA ALA A 102 -8.88 -2.92 -2.06
C ALA A 102 -9.79 -2.92 -0.81
N ALA A 103 -9.62 -1.94 0.07
CA ALA A 103 -10.48 -1.76 1.24
C ALA A 103 -11.93 -1.50 0.85
N ARG A 104 -12.16 -0.55 -0.09
CA ARG A 104 -13.49 -0.23 -0.63
C ARG A 104 -14.17 -1.47 -1.19
N ASP A 105 -13.50 -2.18 -2.06
CA ASP A 105 -14.11 -3.30 -2.80
C ASP A 105 -14.48 -4.45 -1.85
N TRP A 106 -13.58 -4.78 -0.91
CA TRP A 106 -13.84 -5.81 0.07
C TRP A 106 -15.01 -5.44 1.00
N LEU A 107 -15.01 -4.23 1.56
CA LEU A 107 -16.05 -3.74 2.45
C LEU A 107 -17.39 -3.55 1.72
N TYR A 108 -17.36 -3.00 0.50
CA TYR A 108 -18.57 -2.85 -0.32
C TYR A 108 -19.23 -4.20 -0.60
N ALA A 109 -18.43 -5.22 -0.98
CA ALA A 109 -18.95 -6.56 -1.20
C ALA A 109 -19.54 -7.19 0.08
N ALA A 110 -18.91 -6.97 1.25
CA ALA A 110 -19.42 -7.44 2.53
C ALA A 110 -20.75 -6.75 2.89
N CYS A 111 -20.83 -5.43 2.76
CA CYS A 111 -22.04 -4.65 2.99
C CYS A 111 -23.18 -5.04 2.05
N CYS A 112 -22.89 -5.26 0.76
CA CYS A 112 -23.91 -5.72 -0.20
C CYS A 112 -24.50 -7.08 0.15
N LYS A 113 -23.72 -7.98 0.73
CA LYS A 113 -24.23 -9.28 1.22
C LYS A 113 -25.18 -9.15 2.40
N GLU A 114 -24.92 -8.19 3.28
CA GLU A 114 -25.71 -8.01 4.50
C GLU A 114 -26.95 -7.14 4.26
N TRP A 115 -26.83 -6.05 3.50
CA TRP A 115 -27.90 -5.04 3.36
C TRP A 115 -28.44 -4.88 1.93
N GLY A 116 -27.92 -5.64 0.97
CA GLY A 116 -28.29 -5.51 -0.43
C GLY A 116 -27.42 -4.50 -1.18
N THR A 117 -27.44 -4.59 -2.52
CA THR A 117 -26.69 -3.72 -3.40
C THR A 117 -27.39 -2.37 -3.55
N PRO A 118 -26.73 -1.23 -3.27
CA PRO A 118 -27.31 0.10 -3.56
C PRO A 118 -27.62 0.24 -5.05
N CYS A 119 -28.81 0.76 -5.37
CA CYS A 119 -29.25 0.97 -6.73
C CYS A 119 -29.85 2.36 -6.91
N ASN A 120 -29.78 2.89 -8.17
CA ASN A 120 -30.52 4.09 -8.53
C ASN A 120 -32.02 3.80 -8.73
N ALA A 121 -32.79 4.84 -9.11
CA ALA A 121 -34.24 4.72 -9.33
C ALA A 121 -34.62 3.70 -10.42
N GLU A 122 -33.72 3.46 -11.36
CA GLU A 122 -33.88 2.50 -12.47
C GLU A 122 -33.43 1.07 -12.12
N GLY A 123 -33.01 0.83 -10.86
CA GLY A 123 -32.56 -0.48 -10.37
C GLY A 123 -31.12 -0.86 -10.77
N GLN A 124 -30.33 0.11 -11.26
CA GLN A 124 -28.93 -0.14 -11.63
C GLN A 124 -28.02 -0.01 -10.40
N PRO A 125 -27.08 -0.96 -10.19
CA PRO A 125 -26.12 -0.90 -9.09
C PRO A 125 -25.30 0.38 -9.09
N GLN A 126 -25.13 0.95 -7.90
CA GLN A 126 -24.34 2.17 -7.71
C GLN A 126 -23.06 1.83 -6.94
N PRO A 127 -21.87 1.99 -7.53
CA PRO A 127 -20.61 1.80 -6.83
C PRO A 127 -20.35 2.93 -5.82
N LEU A 128 -19.62 2.62 -4.76
CA LEU A 128 -19.04 3.65 -3.89
C LEU A 128 -17.86 4.31 -4.60
N LEU A 129 -17.96 5.61 -4.86
CA LEU A 129 -16.88 6.41 -5.44
C LEU A 129 -16.09 7.07 -4.31
N ILE A 130 -14.77 7.05 -4.41
CA ILE A 130 -13.86 7.72 -3.48
C ILE A 130 -12.97 8.65 -4.27
N LEU A 131 -12.91 9.92 -3.87
CA LEU A 131 -12.05 10.92 -4.49
C LEU A 131 -10.86 11.20 -3.57
N GLY A 132 -9.64 10.97 -4.05
CA GLY A 132 -8.41 11.39 -3.39
C GLY A 132 -8.16 12.88 -3.63
N MET A 133 -7.92 13.62 -2.56
CA MET A 133 -7.67 15.07 -2.59
C MET A 133 -6.19 15.38 -2.38
N GLY A 134 -5.83 16.65 -2.56
CA GLY A 134 -4.50 17.16 -2.26
C GLY A 134 -3.37 16.41 -2.97
N LYS A 135 -2.34 16.02 -2.24
CA LYS A 135 -1.16 15.33 -2.78
C LYS A 135 -1.49 13.94 -3.34
N LEU A 136 -2.46 13.24 -2.76
CA LEU A 136 -2.92 11.97 -3.30
C LEU A 136 -3.56 12.16 -4.68
N GLY A 137 -4.47 13.13 -4.81
CA GLY A 137 -5.11 13.45 -6.10
C GLY A 137 -4.13 13.95 -7.16
N GLY A 138 -3.03 14.58 -6.76
CA GLY A 138 -1.93 15.01 -7.64
C GLY A 138 -0.89 13.95 -7.96
N GLY A 139 -0.95 12.77 -7.32
CA GLY A 139 0.08 11.74 -7.48
C GLY A 139 1.43 12.10 -6.83
N GLU A 140 1.43 12.96 -5.83
CA GLU A 140 2.62 13.53 -5.19
C GLU A 140 2.71 13.19 -3.69
N LEU A 141 2.17 12.04 -3.29
CA LEU A 141 2.18 11.60 -1.90
C LEU A 141 3.62 11.33 -1.45
N ASN A 142 4.01 11.85 -0.28
CA ASN A 142 5.30 11.54 0.35
C ASN A 142 5.11 10.68 1.62
N PHE A 143 6.23 10.23 2.23
CA PHE A 143 6.20 9.33 3.41
C PHE A 143 5.44 9.88 4.60
N SER A 144 5.41 11.20 4.79
CA SER A 144 4.78 11.89 5.92
C SER A 144 3.43 12.53 5.55
N SER A 145 2.94 12.33 4.33
CA SER A 145 1.67 12.92 3.90
C SER A 145 0.48 12.22 4.57
N ASP A 146 -0.46 13.04 5.00
CA ASP A 146 -1.83 12.60 5.26
C ASP A 146 -2.59 12.46 3.96
N ILE A 147 -3.68 11.71 3.97
CA ILE A 147 -4.58 11.55 2.83
C ILE A 147 -5.96 12.09 3.21
N ASP A 148 -6.50 12.92 2.32
CA ASP A 148 -7.86 13.45 2.42
C ASP A 148 -8.73 12.77 1.37
N LEU A 149 -9.88 12.24 1.78
CA LEU A 149 -10.80 11.50 0.93
C LEU A 149 -12.20 12.11 0.99
N ILE A 150 -12.91 12.09 -0.14
CA ILE A 150 -14.34 12.40 -0.24
C ILE A 150 -15.06 11.13 -0.72
N PHE A 151 -16.18 10.83 -0.06
CA PHE A 151 -17.05 9.69 -0.33
C PHE A 151 -18.37 10.12 -0.93
#